data_86ac8047707b0eeb88932dbdf7c9db3c
#
_entry.id   86ac8047707b0eeb88932dbdf7c9db3c
#
_cell.length_a   1.000
_cell.length_b   1.000
_cell.length_c   1.000
_cell.angle_alpha   90.00
_cell.angle_beta   90.00
_cell.angle_gamma   90.00
#
_symmetry.space_group_name_H-M   'P 1'
#
loop_
_entity.id
_entity.type
_entity.pdbx_description
1 polymer ?
#
loop_
_entity_poly.entity_id
_entity_poly.type
_entity_poly.pdbx_seq_one_letter_code
_entity_poly.pdbx_strand_id
1 'polypeptide(L)'
;TTQIPRSAADDFQPDVTADTHVGAVPSAVPPKRPNADFAGDPTREPIAFDSPREPAMDSAAPEDDIHLIPGASIAGGRYRLLVSHGGPPALQFWQALDTALDRQVALTFVDPDRTLPPGQVQEILTRTLMLSRLDKPGIARVLDVAHTGSGGLVVSEWIRGGSLKEVADTSPSPIGGARAVQSLAAAADAAHAAGVALSIDHPSRVRVSIEGDVALAFPATLPDATPEDDIRGIGAALYALLTDRWPLTETGAPSGLQPAETDPAGEPVEPRAVDRTIPFQIS
;
A
#
# COMPACT_ATOMS: atom_id res chain seq x y z
N THR A 1 24.58 33.36 42.12
CA THR A 1 25.86 33.57 41.43
C THR A 1 26.65 32.27 41.51
N THR A 2 26.59 31.39 40.49
CA THR A 2 27.52 30.28 40.38
C THR A 2 27.82 30.08 38.89
N GLN A 3 29.06 30.39 38.52
CA GLN A 3 29.65 30.28 37.19
C GLN A 3 29.86 28.80 36.84
N ILE A 4 29.55 28.45 35.61
CA ILE A 4 29.88 27.17 34.95
C ILE A 4 31.14 27.43 34.10
N PRO A 5 32.21 26.61 34.17
CA PRO A 5 33.40 26.76 33.34
C PRO A 5 33.20 26.19 31.94
N ARG A 6 33.66 26.90 30.93
CA ARG A 6 33.85 26.43 29.55
C ARG A 6 35.09 25.53 29.49
N SER A 7 34.98 24.39 28.82
CA SER A 7 36.11 23.54 28.43
C SER A 7 36.17 23.41 26.92
N ALA A 8 37.29 23.86 26.43
CA ALA A 8 38.11 23.56 25.26
C ALA A 8 37.49 22.81 24.05
N ALA A 9 37.58 23.50 22.93
CA ALA A 9 37.55 22.92 21.60
C ALA A 9 38.84 22.10 21.35
N ASP A 10 38.69 20.92 20.79
CA ASP A 10 39.82 20.16 20.27
C ASP A 10 39.69 20.10 18.75
N ASP A 11 40.72 20.66 18.09
CA ASP A 11 40.95 20.70 16.65
C ASP A 11 41.25 19.29 16.16
N PHE A 12 40.50 18.81 15.18
CA PHE A 12 40.89 17.64 14.38
C PHE A 12 41.01 18.07 12.91
N GLN A 13 42.25 18.26 12.44
CA GLN A 13 42.61 18.37 11.01
C GLN A 13 42.76 17.00 10.40
N PRO A 14 42.20 16.73 9.23
CA PRO A 14 42.56 15.53 8.48
C PRO A 14 43.75 15.79 7.56
N ASP A 15 44.71 14.92 7.67
CA ASP A 15 45.96 14.86 6.89
C ASP A 15 45.61 14.38 5.46
N VAL A 16 46.09 15.18 4.47
CA VAL A 16 45.98 14.86 3.04
C VAL A 16 47.31 14.30 2.58
N THR A 17 47.39 13.02 2.31
CA THR A 17 48.48 12.45 1.47
C THR A 17 47.89 11.76 0.26
N ALA A 18 48.19 12.37 -0.90
CA ALA A 18 47.97 11.82 -2.22
C ALA A 18 48.96 10.66 -2.46
N ASP A 19 48.43 9.57 -3.07
CA ASP A 19 49.31 8.73 -3.87
C ASP A 19 48.58 8.23 -5.13
N THR A 20 49.17 8.63 -6.23
CA THR A 20 48.70 8.40 -7.62
C THR A 20 49.30 7.08 -8.10
N HIS A 21 48.50 6.08 -8.45
CA HIS A 21 48.95 4.98 -9.31
C HIS A 21 47.97 4.76 -10.48
N VAL A 22 48.46 5.20 -11.64
CA VAL A 22 47.91 4.89 -12.95
C VAL A 22 48.31 3.45 -13.31
N GLY A 23 47.34 2.58 -13.44
CA GLY A 23 47.48 1.22 -13.96
C GLY A 23 46.74 1.07 -15.27
N ALA A 24 47.49 0.86 -16.34
CA ALA A 24 47.03 0.71 -17.70
C ALA A 24 46.21 -0.57 -17.91
N VAL A 25 45.14 -0.45 -18.69
CA VAL A 25 44.32 -1.57 -19.20
C VAL A 25 44.93 -2.10 -20.49
N PRO A 26 45.15 -3.42 -20.65
CA PRO A 26 45.50 -3.98 -21.95
C PRO A 26 44.25 -4.29 -22.80
N SER A 27 44.22 -3.70 -23.99
CA SER A 27 43.30 -4.06 -25.08
C SER A 27 43.51 -5.49 -25.52
N ALA A 28 42.46 -6.30 -25.50
CA ALA A 28 42.44 -7.62 -26.14
C ALA A 28 41.86 -7.53 -27.55
N VAL A 29 42.66 -7.91 -28.52
CA VAL A 29 42.34 -8.05 -29.96
C VAL A 29 41.58 -9.37 -30.17
N PRO A 30 40.48 -9.41 -30.97
CA PRO A 30 39.79 -10.65 -31.30
C PRO A 30 40.55 -11.45 -32.39
N PRO A 31 40.55 -12.80 -32.37
CA PRO A 31 41.23 -13.63 -33.35
C PRO A 31 40.45 -13.71 -34.67
N LYS A 32 41.22 -13.64 -35.78
CA LYS A 32 40.79 -13.88 -37.17
C LYS A 32 40.30 -15.32 -37.37
N ARG A 33 39.18 -15.46 -38.08
CA ARG A 33 38.70 -16.75 -38.63
C ARG A 33 39.53 -17.14 -39.83
N PRO A 34 39.93 -18.41 -40.03
CA PRO A 34 40.48 -18.89 -41.29
C PRO A 34 39.35 -19.27 -42.26
N ASN A 35 39.52 -18.84 -43.53
CA ASN A 35 38.78 -19.33 -44.69
C ASN A 35 39.16 -20.79 -44.93
N ALA A 36 38.16 -21.63 -45.15
CA ALA A 36 38.35 -22.91 -45.83
C ALA A 36 37.31 -23.03 -46.95
N ASP A 37 37.84 -22.90 -48.17
CA ASP A 37 37.15 -23.30 -49.38
C ASP A 37 36.88 -24.80 -49.36
N PHE A 38 35.63 -25.18 -49.61
CA PHE A 38 35.31 -26.56 -49.99
C PHE A 38 34.36 -26.51 -51.21
N ALA A 39 34.88 -26.92 -52.34
CA ALA A 39 34.12 -27.22 -53.55
C ALA A 39 33.25 -28.46 -53.28
N GLY A 40 31.96 -28.34 -53.43
CA GLY A 40 31.03 -29.43 -53.24
C GLY A 40 30.48 -29.96 -54.56
N ASP A 41 30.29 -31.23 -54.59
CA ASP A 41 29.77 -32.14 -55.60
C ASP A 41 28.26 -31.87 -55.91
N PRO A 42 27.83 -31.80 -57.18
CA PRO A 42 26.47 -31.53 -57.60
C PRO A 42 25.66 -32.80 -57.86
N THR A 43 25.37 -33.60 -56.82
CA THR A 43 24.38 -34.70 -56.98
C THR A 43 23.77 -35.08 -55.59
N ARG A 44 22.86 -34.24 -55.12
CA ARG A 44 21.98 -34.68 -54.06
C ARG A 44 20.61 -34.00 -54.21
N GLU A 45 19.58 -34.81 -54.31
CA GLU A 45 18.18 -34.40 -54.39
C GLU A 45 17.78 -33.50 -53.21
N PRO A 46 16.82 -32.55 -53.36
CA PRO A 46 16.40 -31.69 -52.28
C PRO A 46 15.56 -32.46 -51.27
N ILE A 47 16.11 -32.65 -50.09
CA ILE A 47 15.34 -33.04 -48.93
C ILE A 47 14.40 -31.88 -48.61
N ALA A 48 13.09 -32.12 -48.66
CA ALA A 48 12.07 -31.17 -48.22
C ALA A 48 12.38 -30.82 -46.76
N PHE A 49 12.80 -29.58 -46.50
CA PHE A 49 12.82 -29.02 -45.17
C PHE A 49 11.35 -28.82 -44.75
N ASP A 50 10.93 -29.70 -43.84
CA ASP A 50 9.72 -29.49 -43.06
C ASP A 50 9.89 -28.12 -42.34
N SER A 51 9.00 -27.18 -42.64
CA SER A 51 8.99 -25.86 -42.02
C SER A 51 8.95 -26.03 -40.53
N PRO A 52 9.75 -25.28 -39.73
CA PRO A 52 9.58 -25.27 -38.31
C PRO A 52 8.13 -24.86 -38.05
N ARG A 53 7.33 -25.74 -37.49
CA ARG A 53 6.07 -25.37 -36.83
C ARG A 53 6.39 -24.24 -35.87
N GLU A 54 5.86 -23.06 -36.17
CA GLU A 54 5.74 -22.02 -35.16
C GLU A 54 5.15 -22.69 -33.90
N PRO A 55 5.76 -22.50 -32.71
CA PRO A 55 5.10 -22.91 -31.50
C PRO A 55 3.81 -22.11 -31.48
N ALA A 56 2.68 -22.81 -31.59
CA ALA A 56 1.41 -22.25 -31.29
C ALA A 56 1.56 -21.47 -30.00
N MET A 57 1.30 -20.16 -30.03
CA MET A 57 1.03 -19.39 -28.84
C MET A 57 -0.23 -19.98 -28.25
N ASP A 58 -0.02 -21.04 -27.48
CA ASP A 58 -1.11 -21.74 -26.85
C ASP A 58 -1.36 -21.04 -25.51
N SER A 59 -2.62 -20.74 -25.39
CA SER A 59 -3.32 -20.53 -24.15
C SER A 59 -2.99 -19.28 -23.36
N ALA A 60 -3.85 -18.28 -23.54
CA ALA A 60 -4.34 -17.56 -22.38
C ALA A 60 -4.52 -18.61 -21.27
N ALA A 61 -3.71 -18.52 -20.22
CA ALA A 61 -3.96 -19.27 -19.01
C ALA A 61 -5.44 -19.09 -18.66
N PRO A 62 -6.15 -20.13 -18.21
CA PRO A 62 -7.52 -19.96 -17.77
C PRO A 62 -7.52 -18.80 -16.79
N GLU A 63 -8.45 -17.86 -16.99
CA GLU A 63 -8.74 -16.82 -16.01
C GLU A 63 -9.27 -17.57 -14.79
N ASP A 64 -8.35 -18.05 -13.93
CA ASP A 64 -8.71 -18.67 -12.67
C ASP A 64 -9.51 -17.62 -11.91
N ASP A 65 -10.78 -17.89 -11.66
CA ASP A 65 -11.58 -17.16 -10.69
C ASP A 65 -10.81 -17.22 -9.37
N ILE A 66 -10.11 -16.14 -9.05
CA ILE A 66 -9.26 -16.07 -7.86
C ILE A 66 -10.18 -16.12 -6.65
N HIS A 67 -10.30 -17.29 -6.06
CA HIS A 67 -11.02 -17.45 -4.81
C HIS A 67 -10.22 -16.82 -3.69
N LEU A 68 -10.65 -15.63 -3.24
CA LEU A 68 -10.03 -14.90 -2.15
C LEU A 68 -10.39 -15.55 -0.81
N ILE A 69 -9.68 -16.63 -0.46
CA ILE A 69 -9.84 -17.38 0.80
C ILE A 69 -8.49 -17.47 1.53
N PRO A 70 -8.49 -17.58 2.87
CA PRO A 70 -7.25 -17.80 3.63
C PRO A 70 -6.47 -19.02 3.11
N GLY A 71 -5.17 -18.85 2.93
CA GLY A 71 -4.27 -19.87 2.39
C GLY A 71 -4.12 -19.89 0.87
N ALA A 72 -5.01 -19.21 0.12
CA ALA A 72 -4.88 -19.11 -1.32
C ALA A 72 -3.60 -18.38 -1.74
N SER A 73 -2.99 -18.84 -2.83
CA SER A 73 -1.82 -18.23 -3.44
C SER A 73 -2.23 -17.43 -4.68
N ILE A 74 -1.73 -16.20 -4.80
CA ILE A 74 -2.00 -15.29 -5.92
C ILE A 74 -0.71 -14.79 -6.56
N ALA A 75 -0.83 -14.13 -7.71
CA ALA A 75 0.31 -13.58 -8.48
C ALA A 75 1.41 -14.64 -8.71
N GLY A 76 1.01 -15.81 -9.26
CA GLY A 76 1.94 -16.91 -9.53
C GLY A 76 2.56 -17.53 -8.29
N GLY A 77 1.88 -17.47 -7.14
CA GLY A 77 2.35 -18.03 -5.86
C GLY A 77 3.18 -17.07 -5.02
N ARG A 78 3.39 -15.82 -5.49
CA ARG A 78 4.19 -14.83 -4.75
C ARG A 78 3.55 -14.40 -3.44
N TYR A 79 2.23 -14.22 -3.41
CA TYR A 79 1.53 -13.83 -2.20
C TYR A 79 0.60 -14.93 -1.73
N ARG A 80 0.67 -15.26 -0.44
CA ARG A 80 -0.26 -16.18 0.22
C ARG A 80 -1.17 -15.38 1.15
N LEU A 81 -2.48 -15.46 0.90
CA LEU A 81 -3.49 -14.77 1.70
C LEU A 81 -3.54 -15.35 3.12
N LEU A 82 -3.57 -14.49 4.13
CA LEU A 82 -3.61 -14.89 5.54
C LEU A 82 -4.97 -14.58 6.16
N VAL A 83 -5.34 -13.28 6.22
CA VAL A 83 -6.54 -12.80 6.90
C VAL A 83 -7.23 -11.76 6.04
N SER A 84 -8.54 -11.90 5.87
CA SER A 84 -9.39 -10.87 5.28
C SER A 84 -9.73 -9.79 6.30
N HIS A 85 -9.66 -8.54 5.89
CA HIS A 85 -10.00 -7.36 6.69
C HIS A 85 -11.27 -6.65 6.18
N GLY A 86 -12.04 -7.29 5.30
CA GLY A 86 -13.25 -6.71 4.72
C GLY A 86 -12.95 -5.63 3.69
N GLY A 87 -13.75 -4.58 3.68
CA GLY A 87 -13.62 -3.42 2.79
C GLY A 87 -14.93 -2.97 2.16
N PRO A 88 -14.95 -1.77 1.51
CA PRO A 88 -16.10 -1.29 0.76
C PRO A 88 -16.36 -2.13 -0.50
N PRO A 89 -17.54 -2.01 -1.15
CA PRO A 89 -17.97 -2.96 -2.19
C PRO A 89 -17.00 -3.20 -3.34
N ALA A 90 -16.25 -2.17 -3.75
CA ALA A 90 -15.29 -2.27 -4.86
C ALA A 90 -13.89 -2.72 -4.42
N LEU A 91 -13.66 -2.94 -3.12
CA LEU A 91 -12.34 -3.24 -2.59
C LEU A 91 -12.39 -4.37 -1.57
N GLN A 92 -11.37 -5.24 -1.59
CA GLN A 92 -11.18 -6.26 -0.56
C GLN A 92 -9.77 -6.14 0.02
N PHE A 93 -9.67 -6.11 1.34
CA PHE A 93 -8.43 -5.91 2.09
C PHE A 93 -7.95 -7.22 2.68
N TRP A 94 -6.67 -7.52 2.47
CA TRP A 94 -6.06 -8.75 2.95
C TRP A 94 -4.70 -8.51 3.57
N GLN A 95 -4.43 -9.18 4.66
CA GLN A 95 -3.08 -9.46 5.11
C GLN A 95 -2.55 -10.66 4.33
N ALA A 96 -1.33 -10.58 3.82
CA ALA A 96 -0.72 -11.67 3.08
C ALA A 96 0.78 -11.82 3.42
N LEU A 97 1.33 -12.98 3.08
CA LEU A 97 2.76 -13.24 3.12
C LEU A 97 3.34 -13.11 1.70
N ASP A 98 4.29 -12.21 1.51
CA ASP A 98 5.18 -12.21 0.33
C ASP A 98 6.17 -13.35 0.51
N THR A 99 5.95 -14.47 -0.17
CA THR A 99 6.74 -15.71 -0.02
C THR A 99 8.16 -15.58 -0.58
N ALA A 100 8.38 -14.62 -1.48
CA ALA A 100 9.70 -14.37 -2.07
C ALA A 100 10.60 -13.57 -1.12
N LEU A 101 10.03 -12.70 -0.29
CA LEU A 101 10.76 -11.83 0.63
C LEU A 101 10.55 -12.21 2.10
N ASP A 102 9.77 -13.25 2.37
CA ASP A 102 9.40 -13.75 3.70
C ASP A 102 8.93 -12.61 4.65
N ARG A 103 8.03 -11.76 4.13
CA ARG A 103 7.49 -10.64 4.90
C ARG A 103 5.98 -10.51 4.73
N GLN A 104 5.33 -9.99 5.75
CA GLN A 104 3.91 -9.62 5.66
C GLN A 104 3.74 -8.36 4.82
N VAL A 105 2.67 -8.35 4.03
CA VAL A 105 2.23 -7.23 3.21
C VAL A 105 0.72 -7.06 3.35
N ALA A 106 0.24 -5.86 3.06
CA ALA A 106 -1.17 -5.58 2.88
C ALA A 106 -1.50 -5.63 1.38
N LEU A 107 -2.58 -6.30 1.03
CA LEU A 107 -3.09 -6.38 -0.32
C LEU A 107 -4.45 -5.72 -0.39
N THR A 108 -4.65 -4.85 -1.37
CA THR A 108 -5.95 -4.30 -1.73
C THR A 108 -6.31 -4.81 -3.12
N PHE A 109 -7.32 -5.68 -3.17
CA PHE A 109 -7.93 -6.06 -4.45
C PHE A 109 -8.92 -4.98 -4.86
N VAL A 110 -8.77 -4.50 -6.07
CA VAL A 110 -9.64 -3.50 -6.69
C VAL A 110 -10.55 -4.20 -7.66
N ASP A 111 -11.86 -4.09 -7.43
CA ASP A 111 -12.93 -4.66 -8.26
C ASP A 111 -12.77 -6.18 -8.51
N PRO A 112 -12.59 -6.99 -7.46
CA PRO A 112 -12.45 -8.44 -7.64
C PRO A 112 -13.70 -9.08 -8.26
N ASP A 113 -14.88 -8.49 -8.04
CA ASP A 113 -16.17 -8.98 -8.50
C ASP A 113 -16.59 -8.39 -9.87
N ARG A 114 -15.73 -7.57 -10.51
CA ARG A 114 -15.96 -6.93 -11.83
C ARG A 114 -17.25 -6.11 -11.89
N THR A 115 -17.48 -5.29 -10.86
CA THR A 115 -18.69 -4.48 -10.72
C THR A 115 -18.54 -3.04 -11.18
N LEU A 116 -17.26 -2.55 -11.26
CA LEU A 116 -16.97 -1.19 -11.63
C LEU A 116 -17.11 -0.95 -13.15
N PRO A 117 -17.50 0.28 -13.55
CA PRO A 117 -17.49 0.68 -14.96
C PRO A 117 -16.10 0.56 -15.59
N PRO A 118 -16.03 0.30 -16.91
CA PRO A 118 -14.76 0.23 -17.63
C PRO A 118 -13.90 1.48 -17.41
N GLY A 119 -12.61 1.28 -17.14
CA GLY A 119 -11.63 2.35 -16.90
C GLY A 119 -11.50 2.81 -15.44
N GLN A 120 -12.48 2.57 -14.57
CA GLN A 120 -12.37 3.00 -13.17
C GLN A 120 -11.29 2.25 -12.41
N VAL A 121 -11.10 0.96 -12.67
CA VAL A 121 -9.97 0.20 -12.08
C VAL A 121 -8.64 0.86 -12.42
N GLN A 122 -8.44 1.21 -13.70
CA GLN A 122 -7.22 1.88 -14.14
C GLN A 122 -7.04 3.25 -13.46
N GLU A 123 -8.14 3.98 -13.29
CA GLU A 123 -8.10 5.27 -12.59
C GLU A 123 -7.72 5.12 -11.12
N ILE A 124 -8.33 4.16 -10.40
CA ILE A 124 -7.99 3.86 -9.00
C ILE A 124 -6.50 3.50 -8.87
N LEU A 125 -6.00 2.61 -9.73
CA LEU A 125 -4.59 2.20 -9.70
C LEU A 125 -3.65 3.37 -10.00
N THR A 126 -3.99 4.22 -10.98
CA THR A 126 -3.20 5.40 -11.36
C THR A 126 -3.13 6.42 -10.22
N ARG A 127 -4.28 6.74 -9.59
CA ARG A 127 -4.33 7.64 -8.43
C ARG A 127 -3.57 7.05 -7.24
N THR A 128 -3.75 5.75 -6.96
CA THR A 128 -3.04 5.06 -5.87
C THR A 128 -1.53 5.08 -6.09
N LEU A 129 -1.07 4.95 -7.34
CA LEU A 129 0.35 5.04 -7.66
C LEU A 129 0.94 6.42 -7.33
N MET A 130 0.14 7.50 -7.33
CA MET A 130 0.62 8.81 -6.87
C MET A 130 0.99 8.79 -5.38
N LEU A 131 0.27 8.01 -4.56
CA LEU A 131 0.58 7.85 -3.14
C LEU A 131 1.92 7.16 -2.90
N SER A 132 2.42 6.35 -3.84
CA SER A 132 3.73 5.67 -3.70
C SER A 132 4.91 6.65 -3.57
N ARG A 133 4.72 7.92 -3.94
CA ARG A 133 5.71 9.00 -3.84
C ARG A 133 5.72 9.68 -2.47
N LEU A 134 4.71 9.38 -1.65
CA LEU A 134 4.59 9.95 -0.31
C LEU A 134 5.24 9.00 0.69
N ASP A 135 6.23 9.50 1.42
CA ASP A 135 6.85 8.80 2.53
C ASP A 135 6.44 9.50 3.84
N LYS A 136 5.31 9.05 4.40
CA LYS A 136 4.68 9.63 5.59
C LYS A 136 4.19 8.54 6.52
N PRO A 137 4.36 8.67 7.85
CA PRO A 137 3.95 7.65 8.83
C PRO A 137 2.45 7.30 8.80
N GLY A 138 1.60 8.23 8.41
CA GLY A 138 0.14 8.05 8.33
C GLY A 138 -0.36 7.32 7.08
N ILE A 139 0.52 6.83 6.20
CA ILE A 139 0.17 6.04 5.00
C ILE A 139 1.10 4.83 4.91
N ALA A 140 0.54 3.63 4.75
CA ALA A 140 1.31 2.44 4.38
C ALA A 140 1.97 2.64 3.02
N ARG A 141 3.29 2.42 2.97
CA ARG A 141 4.06 2.60 1.74
C ARG A 141 3.56 1.66 0.66
N VAL A 142 3.14 2.20 -0.47
CA VAL A 142 2.77 1.42 -1.66
C VAL A 142 4.03 0.81 -2.26
N LEU A 143 4.07 -0.51 -2.35
CA LEU A 143 5.21 -1.30 -2.83
C LEU A 143 5.07 -1.68 -4.29
N ASP A 144 3.83 -1.97 -4.73
CA ASP A 144 3.53 -2.37 -6.10
C ASP A 144 2.07 -2.08 -6.43
N VAL A 145 1.78 -1.83 -7.70
CA VAL A 145 0.44 -1.63 -8.23
C VAL A 145 0.36 -2.37 -9.56
N ALA A 146 -0.56 -3.32 -9.67
CA ALA A 146 -0.70 -4.16 -10.85
C ALA A 146 -2.14 -4.22 -11.34
N HIS A 147 -2.33 -4.22 -12.65
CA HIS A 147 -3.58 -4.62 -13.29
C HIS A 147 -3.62 -6.15 -13.38
N THR A 148 -4.72 -6.75 -12.98
CA THR A 148 -4.95 -8.20 -13.08
C THR A 148 -6.04 -8.45 -14.13
N GLY A 149 -6.16 -9.68 -14.64
CA GLY A 149 -7.23 -10.02 -15.59
C GLY A 149 -8.64 -9.82 -15.02
N SER A 150 -8.77 -9.84 -13.68
CA SER A 150 -10.04 -9.71 -12.96
C SER A 150 -10.22 -8.37 -12.23
N GLY A 151 -9.32 -7.40 -12.42
CA GLY A 151 -9.39 -6.11 -11.69
C GLY A 151 -8.01 -5.53 -11.44
N GLY A 152 -7.76 -5.05 -10.22
CA GLY A 152 -6.47 -4.48 -9.81
C GLY A 152 -5.96 -5.03 -8.49
N LEU A 153 -4.66 -4.92 -8.29
CA LEU A 153 -3.99 -5.28 -7.05
C LEU A 153 -3.04 -4.15 -6.62
N VAL A 154 -3.21 -3.69 -5.39
CA VAL A 154 -2.26 -2.81 -4.72
C VAL A 154 -1.58 -3.59 -3.62
N VAL A 155 -0.25 -3.55 -3.60
CA VAL A 155 0.58 -4.15 -2.55
C VAL A 155 1.18 -3.03 -1.73
N SER A 156 0.98 -3.05 -0.43
CA SER A 156 1.56 -2.07 0.50
C SER A 156 2.23 -2.75 1.68
N GLU A 157 3.04 -2.01 2.41
CA GLU A 157 3.63 -2.50 3.65
C GLU A 157 2.53 -2.87 4.67
N TRP A 158 2.79 -3.87 5.47
CA TRP A 158 1.89 -4.25 6.55
C TRP A 158 2.12 -3.37 7.78
N ILE A 159 1.09 -2.61 8.16
CA ILE A 159 1.10 -1.84 9.42
C ILE A 159 0.86 -2.80 10.58
N ARG A 160 1.89 -3.06 11.36
CA ARG A 160 1.82 -3.89 12.57
C ARG A 160 1.09 -3.12 13.67
N GLY A 161 0.13 -3.78 14.32
CA GLY A 161 -0.70 -3.20 15.35
C GLY A 161 -2.12 -3.77 15.28
N GLY A 162 -3.13 -2.99 15.64
CA GLY A 162 -4.54 -3.38 15.65
C GLY A 162 -5.35 -2.71 14.53
N SER A 163 -6.50 -3.30 14.18
CA SER A 163 -7.56 -2.61 13.46
C SER A 163 -8.11 -1.46 14.31
N LEU A 164 -8.80 -0.52 13.67
CA LEU A 164 -9.46 0.56 14.40
C LEU A 164 -10.42 0.02 15.49
N LYS A 165 -11.18 -1.04 15.17
CA LYS A 165 -12.09 -1.70 16.10
C LYS A 165 -11.35 -2.31 17.30
N GLU A 166 -10.29 -3.10 17.05
CA GLU A 166 -9.52 -3.74 18.14
C GLU A 166 -8.95 -2.71 19.10
N VAL A 167 -8.50 -1.55 18.61
CA VAL A 167 -7.96 -0.49 19.46
C VAL A 167 -9.08 0.28 20.17
N ALA A 168 -10.20 0.58 19.50
CA ALA A 168 -11.36 1.23 20.12
C ALA A 168 -11.90 0.40 21.30
N ASP A 169 -11.94 -0.93 21.19
CA ASP A 169 -12.34 -1.85 22.26
C ASP A 169 -11.50 -1.71 23.55
N THR A 170 -10.25 -1.25 23.42
CA THR A 170 -9.39 -1.01 24.59
C THR A 170 -9.71 0.28 25.33
N SER A 171 -10.65 1.08 24.82
CA SER A 171 -11.04 2.39 25.37
C SER A 171 -9.82 3.29 25.59
N PRO A 172 -9.09 3.66 24.54
CA PRO A 172 -7.89 4.49 24.67
C PRO A 172 -8.24 5.85 25.26
N SER A 173 -7.29 6.48 25.95
CA SER A 173 -7.54 7.81 26.49
C SER A 173 -7.86 8.81 25.36
N PRO A 174 -8.78 9.78 25.59
CA PRO A 174 -9.15 10.76 24.55
C PRO A 174 -7.96 11.52 23.98
N ILE A 175 -6.98 11.88 24.82
CA ILE A 175 -5.74 12.53 24.37
C ILE A 175 -4.89 11.58 23.53
N GLY A 176 -4.86 10.30 23.90
CA GLY A 176 -4.17 9.25 23.11
C GLY A 176 -4.79 9.10 21.74
N GLY A 177 -6.13 8.98 21.65
CA GLY A 177 -6.87 8.92 20.39
C GLY A 177 -6.63 10.14 19.49
N ALA A 178 -6.69 11.35 20.07
CA ALA A 178 -6.43 12.58 19.34
C ALA A 178 -5.00 12.66 18.80
N ARG A 179 -4.00 12.14 19.54
CA ARG A 179 -2.61 12.06 19.06
C ARG A 179 -2.45 11.03 17.96
N ALA A 180 -3.11 9.89 18.11
CA ALA A 180 -3.02 8.80 17.16
C ALA A 180 -3.45 9.21 15.74
N VAL A 181 -4.49 10.02 15.60
CA VAL A 181 -4.98 10.47 14.28
C VAL A 181 -4.15 11.59 13.65
N GLN A 182 -3.21 12.20 14.37
CA GLN A 182 -2.38 13.29 13.83
C GLN A 182 -1.51 12.84 12.66
N SER A 183 -0.98 11.62 12.71
CA SER A 183 -0.18 11.05 11.63
C SER A 183 -1.00 10.87 10.35
N LEU A 184 -2.24 10.36 10.47
CA LEU A 184 -3.18 10.23 9.36
C LEU A 184 -3.57 11.61 8.79
N ALA A 185 -3.83 12.60 9.64
CA ALA A 185 -4.14 13.96 9.21
C ALA A 185 -2.97 14.63 8.46
N ALA A 186 -1.74 14.48 8.96
CA ALA A 186 -0.55 14.98 8.29
C ALA A 186 -0.28 14.28 6.95
N ALA A 187 -0.64 13.00 6.85
CA ALA A 187 -0.54 12.24 5.62
C ALA A 187 -1.58 12.69 4.60
N ALA A 188 -2.82 12.97 5.03
CA ALA A 188 -3.87 13.52 4.19
C ALA A 188 -3.48 14.91 3.65
N ASP A 189 -2.97 15.81 4.49
CA ASP A 189 -2.47 17.12 4.07
C ASP A 189 -1.41 17.00 2.96
N ALA A 190 -0.44 16.10 3.13
CA ALA A 190 0.59 15.85 2.12
C ALA A 190 0.02 15.26 0.81
N ALA A 191 -0.99 14.37 0.90
CA ALA A 191 -1.63 13.79 -0.27
C ALA A 191 -2.45 14.85 -1.03
N HIS A 192 -3.21 15.68 -0.31
CA HIS A 192 -3.99 16.78 -0.89
C HIS A 192 -3.08 17.81 -1.58
N ALA A 193 -1.95 18.14 -0.97
CA ALA A 193 -0.93 19.00 -1.60
C ALA A 193 -0.34 18.39 -2.87
N ALA A 194 -0.34 17.06 -2.99
CA ALA A 194 0.06 16.33 -4.19
C ALA A 194 -1.10 16.10 -5.18
N GLY A 195 -2.31 16.60 -4.90
CA GLY A 195 -3.50 16.51 -5.76
C GLY A 195 -4.19 15.15 -5.72
N VAL A 196 -4.05 14.38 -4.65
CA VAL A 196 -4.70 13.07 -4.48
C VAL A 196 -5.36 12.95 -3.11
N ALA A 197 -6.60 12.41 -3.06
CA ALA A 197 -7.27 12.07 -1.81
C ALA A 197 -6.89 10.64 -1.36
N LEU A 198 -7.07 10.36 -0.07
CA LEU A 198 -6.76 9.07 0.53
C LEU A 198 -7.91 8.06 0.46
N SER A 199 -9.15 8.54 0.32
CA SER A 199 -10.40 7.74 0.37
C SER A 199 -10.58 7.03 1.72
N ILE A 200 -10.64 7.80 2.81
CA ILE A 200 -10.89 7.27 4.16
C ILE A 200 -12.40 7.10 4.36
N ASP A 201 -13.00 6.16 3.65
CA ASP A 201 -14.44 5.93 3.54
C ASP A 201 -14.94 4.72 4.35
N HIS A 202 -14.03 3.89 4.85
CA HIS A 202 -14.36 2.65 5.56
C HIS A 202 -13.38 2.42 6.73
N PRO A 203 -13.87 1.97 7.92
CA PRO A 203 -12.99 1.80 9.09
C PRO A 203 -11.86 0.79 8.86
N SER A 204 -12.08 -0.24 8.05
CA SER A 204 -11.03 -1.25 7.74
C SER A 204 -9.87 -0.70 6.92
N ARG A 205 -9.99 0.51 6.33
CA ARG A 205 -8.86 1.12 5.60
C ARG A 205 -7.72 1.53 6.49
N VAL A 206 -8.01 1.80 7.75
CA VAL A 206 -7.02 2.30 8.69
C VAL A 206 -6.66 1.26 9.74
N ARG A 207 -5.43 1.33 10.23
CA ARG A 207 -4.94 0.55 11.37
C ARG A 207 -4.22 1.47 12.34
N VAL A 208 -4.16 1.07 13.59
CA VAL A 208 -3.34 1.74 14.59
C VAL A 208 -2.05 0.96 14.75
N SER A 209 -0.93 1.60 14.50
CA SER A 209 0.39 0.99 14.59
C SER A 209 0.78 0.64 16.03
N ILE A 210 1.81 -0.17 16.20
CA ILE A 210 2.35 -0.49 17.54
C ILE A 210 2.95 0.74 18.24
N GLU A 211 3.29 1.79 17.48
CA GLU A 211 3.75 3.08 17.99
C GLU A 211 2.58 3.97 18.44
N GLY A 212 1.33 3.57 18.13
CA GLY A 212 0.12 4.30 18.48
C GLY A 212 -0.36 5.30 17.43
N ASP A 213 0.16 5.24 16.21
CA ASP A 213 -0.23 6.12 15.11
C ASP A 213 -1.33 5.47 14.25
N VAL A 214 -2.36 6.24 13.91
CA VAL A 214 -3.35 5.83 12.90
C VAL A 214 -2.76 6.04 11.51
N ALA A 215 -2.81 5.01 10.69
CA ALA A 215 -2.33 5.04 9.32
C ALA A 215 -3.32 4.41 8.35
N LEU A 216 -3.40 4.95 7.12
CA LEU A 216 -4.07 4.33 5.98
C LEU A 216 -3.30 3.06 5.61
N ALA A 217 -3.82 1.90 6.00
CA ALA A 217 -3.15 0.61 5.84
C ALA A 217 -3.41 -0.05 4.48
N PHE A 218 -4.55 0.26 3.87
CA PHE A 218 -4.98 -0.28 2.58
C PHE A 218 -5.22 0.85 1.58
N PRO A 219 -4.14 1.45 1.02
CA PRO A 219 -4.25 2.53 0.05
C PRO A 219 -4.95 2.07 -1.22
N ALA A 220 -5.99 2.79 -1.60
CA ALA A 220 -6.66 2.69 -2.91
C ALA A 220 -7.55 3.92 -3.08
N THR A 221 -7.16 4.85 -3.94
CA THR A 221 -7.87 6.11 -4.12
C THR A 221 -9.02 5.96 -5.10
N LEU A 222 -10.25 6.10 -4.61
CA LEU A 222 -11.46 6.05 -5.44
C LEU A 222 -11.57 7.32 -6.32
N PRO A 223 -12.20 7.21 -7.52
CA PRO A 223 -12.27 8.32 -8.48
C PRO A 223 -12.98 9.57 -7.97
N ASP A 224 -14.01 9.38 -7.15
CA ASP A 224 -14.88 10.41 -6.58
C ASP A 224 -14.46 10.91 -5.20
N ALA A 225 -13.38 10.34 -4.65
CA ALA A 225 -12.86 10.76 -3.34
C ALA A 225 -12.36 12.21 -3.36
N THR A 226 -12.74 12.96 -2.34
CA THR A 226 -12.37 14.37 -2.17
C THR A 226 -11.55 14.59 -0.90
N PRO A 227 -10.80 15.71 -0.80
CA PRO A 227 -10.13 16.10 0.45
C PRO A 227 -11.09 16.26 1.63
N GLU A 228 -12.32 16.74 1.38
CA GLU A 228 -13.37 16.92 2.38
C GLU A 228 -13.84 15.59 2.94
N ASP A 229 -13.92 14.53 2.11
CA ASP A 229 -14.27 13.18 2.55
C ASP A 229 -13.17 12.59 3.43
N ASP A 230 -11.89 12.84 3.11
CA ASP A 230 -10.77 12.43 3.96
C ASP A 230 -10.82 13.12 5.34
N ILE A 231 -11.16 14.42 5.40
CA ILE A 231 -11.33 15.13 6.68
C ILE A 231 -12.44 14.48 7.51
N ARG A 232 -13.58 14.14 6.88
CA ARG A 232 -14.66 13.40 7.56
C ARG A 232 -14.21 12.03 8.03
N GLY A 233 -13.44 11.29 7.18
CA GLY A 233 -12.88 9.99 7.52
C GLY A 233 -11.90 10.02 8.70
N ILE A 234 -11.04 11.06 8.77
CA ILE A 234 -10.14 11.28 9.90
C ILE A 234 -10.95 11.58 11.18
N GLY A 235 -11.96 12.44 11.08
CA GLY A 235 -12.89 12.71 12.19
C GLY A 235 -13.62 11.46 12.64
N ALA A 236 -14.04 10.61 11.70
CA ALA A 236 -14.68 9.33 11.98
C ALA A 236 -13.74 8.34 12.68
N ALA A 237 -12.45 8.30 12.29
CA ALA A 237 -11.45 7.48 12.96
C ALA A 237 -11.22 7.95 14.42
N LEU A 238 -11.16 9.27 14.65
CA LEU A 238 -11.09 9.81 16.00
C LEU A 238 -12.35 9.46 16.80
N TYR A 239 -13.53 9.67 16.22
CA TYR A 239 -14.80 9.35 16.84
C TYR A 239 -14.85 7.87 17.29
N ALA A 240 -14.40 6.96 16.43
CA ALA A 240 -14.34 5.53 16.72
C ALA A 240 -13.40 5.23 17.91
N LEU A 241 -12.23 5.84 17.97
CA LEU A 241 -11.31 5.68 19.10
C LEU A 241 -11.86 6.23 20.41
N LEU A 242 -12.77 7.22 20.35
CA LEU A 242 -13.39 7.84 21.53
C LEU A 242 -14.64 7.11 22.03
N THR A 243 -15.39 6.46 21.13
CA THR A 243 -16.75 5.98 21.42
C THR A 243 -17.00 4.52 21.06
N ASP A 244 -16.03 3.84 20.43
CA ASP A 244 -16.16 2.49 19.84
C ASP A 244 -17.31 2.40 18.81
N ARG A 245 -17.61 3.52 18.10
CA ARG A 245 -18.68 3.59 17.11
C ARG A 245 -18.19 4.29 15.86
N TRP A 246 -18.75 3.91 14.70
CA TRP A 246 -18.44 4.54 13.42
C TRP A 246 -19.53 5.55 13.03
N PRO A 247 -19.19 6.84 12.81
CA PRO A 247 -20.21 7.89 12.58
C PRO A 247 -20.65 8.03 11.13
N LEU A 248 -19.95 7.40 10.19
CA LEU A 248 -20.30 7.45 8.76
C LEU A 248 -21.06 6.18 8.37
N THR A 249 -21.68 6.20 7.18
CA THR A 249 -22.30 4.99 6.62
C THR A 249 -21.21 3.99 6.24
N GLU A 250 -21.24 2.82 6.83
CA GLU A 250 -20.38 1.71 6.47
C GLU A 250 -21.05 0.89 5.35
N THR A 251 -20.34 0.66 4.25
CA THR A 251 -20.81 -0.14 3.11
C THR A 251 -19.85 -1.28 2.83
N GLY A 252 -20.36 -2.40 2.31
CA GLY A 252 -19.53 -3.58 2.03
C GLY A 252 -19.40 -4.51 3.24
N ALA A 253 -18.23 -5.13 3.42
CA ALA A 253 -17.99 -6.07 4.51
C ALA A 253 -17.80 -5.32 5.84
N PRO A 254 -18.52 -5.69 6.92
CA PRO A 254 -18.52 -4.93 8.18
C PRO A 254 -17.16 -5.00 8.88
N SER A 255 -16.73 -3.86 9.43
CA SER A 255 -15.51 -3.75 10.26
C SER A 255 -15.66 -4.29 11.67
N GLY A 256 -16.90 -4.45 12.14
CA GLY A 256 -17.24 -4.81 13.52
C GLY A 256 -17.51 -3.61 14.44
N LEU A 257 -17.22 -2.37 14.00
CA LEU A 257 -17.65 -1.17 14.71
C LEU A 257 -19.17 -1.02 14.63
N GLN A 258 -19.80 -0.62 15.75
CA GLN A 258 -21.22 -0.31 15.73
C GLN A 258 -21.47 1.07 15.12
N PRO A 259 -22.60 1.30 14.43
CA PRO A 259 -22.96 2.63 13.98
C PRO A 259 -23.06 3.61 15.17
N ALA A 260 -22.67 4.86 14.93
CA ALA A 260 -22.92 5.91 15.92
C ALA A 260 -24.43 6.15 16.12
N GLU A 261 -24.79 6.53 17.32
CA GLU A 261 -26.14 7.06 17.58
C GLU A 261 -26.31 8.40 16.88
N THR A 262 -27.50 8.66 16.35
CA THR A 262 -27.80 9.91 15.67
C THR A 262 -28.76 10.74 16.50
N ASP A 263 -28.63 12.04 16.40
CA ASP A 263 -29.55 13.00 16.96
C ASP A 263 -30.84 13.11 16.11
N PRO A 264 -31.87 13.92 16.54
CA PRO A 264 -33.09 14.10 15.74
C PRO A 264 -32.88 14.74 14.36
N ALA A 265 -31.72 15.36 14.10
CA ALA A 265 -31.35 15.89 12.78
C ALA A 265 -30.70 14.84 11.88
N GLY A 266 -30.39 13.66 12.44
CA GLY A 266 -29.71 12.57 11.73
C GLY A 266 -28.19 12.65 11.76
N GLU A 267 -27.63 13.61 12.51
CA GLU A 267 -26.19 13.77 12.69
C GLU A 267 -25.68 12.87 13.82
N PRO A 268 -24.42 12.39 13.75
CA PRO A 268 -23.82 11.63 14.85
C PRO A 268 -23.83 12.42 16.16
N VAL A 269 -24.23 11.77 17.25
CA VAL A 269 -24.21 12.37 18.58
C VAL A 269 -22.78 12.77 18.96
N GLU A 270 -22.62 13.98 19.53
CA GLU A 270 -21.29 14.45 19.97
C GLU A 270 -20.61 13.43 20.91
N PRO A 271 -19.29 13.17 20.79
CA PRO A 271 -18.57 12.22 21.64
C PRO A 271 -18.78 12.45 23.15
N ARG A 272 -18.89 13.70 23.60
CA ARG A 272 -19.18 14.03 25.02
C ARG A 272 -20.58 13.70 25.50
N ALA A 273 -21.55 13.58 24.62
CA ALA A 273 -22.87 13.09 24.99
C ALA A 273 -22.84 11.57 25.22
N VAL A 274 -21.93 10.85 24.55
CA VAL A 274 -21.67 9.42 24.78
C VAL A 274 -20.83 9.23 26.05
N ASP A 275 -19.72 9.97 26.19
CA ASP A 275 -18.81 9.91 27.35
C ASP A 275 -18.40 11.32 27.81
N ARG A 276 -18.89 11.73 28.98
CA ARG A 276 -18.60 13.05 29.57
C ARG A 276 -17.16 13.25 30.01
N THR A 277 -16.36 12.20 30.08
CA THR A 277 -14.92 12.28 30.41
C THR A 277 -14.09 12.81 29.28
N ILE A 278 -14.62 12.82 28.04
CA ILE A 278 -13.94 13.37 26.87
C ILE A 278 -13.78 14.89 27.02
N PRO A 279 -12.53 15.43 26.90
CA PRO A 279 -12.31 16.87 26.99
C PRO A 279 -13.06 17.65 25.89
N PHE A 280 -13.58 18.84 26.23
CA PHE A 280 -14.32 19.69 25.30
C PHE A 280 -13.51 20.03 24.04
N GLN A 281 -12.19 20.11 24.14
CA GLN A 281 -11.30 20.44 23.01
C GLN A 281 -11.16 19.29 22.00
N ILE A 282 -11.62 18.09 22.33
CA ILE A 282 -11.48 16.89 21.49
C ILE A 282 -12.87 16.42 21.00
N SER A 283 -13.93 16.97 21.54
CA SER A 283 -15.33 16.59 21.22
C SER A 283 -15.84 17.30 19.99
#